data_41246f9b3f925eeaaba210de6d88d53d
#
_entry.id   41246f9b3f925eeaaba210de6d88d53d
#
_cell.length_a   1.000
_cell.length_b   1.000
_cell.length_c   1.000
_cell.angle_alpha   90.00
_cell.angle_beta   90.00
_cell.angle_gamma   90.00
#
_symmetry.space_group_name_H-M   'P 1'
#
loop_
_entity.id
_entity.type
_entity.pdbx_description
1 polymer ?
#
loop_
_entity_poly.entity_id
_entity_poly.type
_entity_poly.pdbx_seq_one_letter_code
_entity_poly.pdbx_strand_id
1 'polypeptide(L)'
;MIKVENLSYSFNDFPLLENLNFEVNPSEIIHLKGENGSGKSTLLKILSGILNNFQGKVLSTAKNVFFLGHNLGLKDSLSVKDNLLLDYRFNSEVDSLSEALKLFELNSMKETKLFNLSQGQRKKVSLVQLFLSKCDLFLLDEPFANLDLKGIELIENTIRDHQNRGSSIIFTSHEDHNISSRELVL
;
A
#
# COMPACT_ATOMS: atom_id res chain seq x y z
N MET A 1 -9.65 15.14 -2.06
CA MET A 1 -8.79 14.03 -1.74
C MET A 1 -7.59 13.98 -2.67
N ILE A 2 -7.61 13.35 -3.85
CA ILE A 2 -6.54 13.47 -4.86
C ILE A 2 -7.17 13.96 -6.15
N LYS A 3 -6.49 14.89 -6.82
CA LYS A 3 -6.82 15.32 -8.18
C LYS A 3 -5.56 15.26 -9.03
N VAL A 4 -5.63 14.55 -10.13
CA VAL A 4 -4.56 14.40 -11.12
C VAL A 4 -4.96 15.11 -12.39
N GLU A 5 -4.12 16.03 -12.88
CA GLU A 5 -4.37 16.85 -14.07
C GLU A 5 -3.19 16.74 -15.03
N ASN A 6 -3.46 16.24 -16.24
CA ASN A 6 -2.51 16.12 -17.35
C ASN A 6 -1.19 15.46 -16.95
N LEU A 7 -1.24 14.43 -16.08
CA LEU A 7 -0.04 13.76 -15.60
C LEU A 7 0.58 12.92 -16.71
N SER A 8 1.84 13.21 -17.01
CA SER A 8 2.67 12.44 -17.94
C SER A 8 4.02 12.14 -17.31
N TYR A 9 4.53 10.94 -17.57
CA TYR A 9 5.82 10.49 -17.10
C TYR A 9 6.51 9.63 -18.16
N SER A 10 7.81 9.91 -18.38
CA SER A 10 8.67 9.12 -19.27
C SER A 10 9.81 8.48 -18.47
N PHE A 11 10.14 7.26 -18.81
CA PHE A 11 11.30 6.55 -18.27
C PHE A 11 12.34 6.39 -19.38
N ASN A 12 13.53 7.00 -19.20
CA ASN A 12 14.58 7.04 -20.21
C ASN A 12 14.06 7.44 -21.60
N ASP A 13 13.33 8.57 -21.67
CA ASP A 13 12.69 9.13 -22.87
C ASP A 13 11.56 8.29 -23.50
N PHE A 14 11.23 7.14 -22.92
CA PHE A 14 10.05 6.35 -23.33
C PHE A 14 8.84 6.79 -22.54
N PRO A 15 7.74 7.23 -23.21
CA PRO A 15 6.51 7.59 -22.52
C PRO A 15 5.92 6.37 -21.84
N LEU A 16 5.61 6.51 -20.53
CA LEU A 16 5.03 5.44 -19.71
C LEU A 16 3.62 5.79 -19.22
N LEU A 17 3.41 7.06 -18.85
CA LEU A 17 2.11 7.59 -18.51
C LEU A 17 1.86 8.82 -19.37
N GLU A 18 0.68 8.93 -20.00
CA GLU A 18 0.38 10.01 -20.93
C GLU A 18 -0.95 10.68 -20.59
N ASN A 19 -0.88 11.97 -20.26
CA ASN A 19 -2.04 12.85 -20.08
C ASN A 19 -3.15 12.29 -19.17
N LEU A 20 -2.78 11.63 -18.08
CA LEU A 20 -3.73 11.06 -17.15
C LEU A 20 -4.51 12.15 -16.40
N ASN A 21 -5.82 11.98 -16.34
CA ASN A 21 -6.73 12.87 -15.64
C ASN A 21 -7.72 12.02 -14.84
N PHE A 22 -7.70 12.14 -13.52
CA PHE A 22 -8.65 11.46 -12.64
C PHE A 22 -8.71 12.11 -11.26
N GLU A 23 -9.74 11.76 -10.51
CA GLU A 23 -9.92 12.19 -9.13
C GLU A 23 -10.17 10.98 -8.24
N VAL A 24 -9.76 11.07 -6.99
CA VAL A 24 -10.04 10.10 -5.92
C VAL A 24 -10.78 10.82 -4.82
N ASN A 25 -11.99 10.38 -4.54
CA ASN A 25 -12.84 10.96 -3.50
C ASN A 25 -12.48 10.41 -2.10
N PRO A 26 -12.90 11.10 -1.02
CA PRO A 26 -12.81 10.53 0.33
C PRO A 26 -13.51 9.18 0.42
N SER A 27 -12.92 8.24 1.16
CA SER A 27 -13.46 6.88 1.36
C SER A 27 -13.70 6.09 0.07
N GLU A 28 -13.00 6.45 -1.00
CA GLU A 28 -13.09 5.73 -2.27
C GLU A 28 -12.01 4.65 -2.35
N ILE A 29 -12.39 3.47 -2.87
CA ILE A 29 -11.45 2.42 -3.23
C ILE A 29 -11.34 2.37 -4.75
N ILE A 30 -10.09 2.43 -5.25
CA ILE A 30 -9.77 2.30 -6.67
C ILE A 30 -8.93 1.04 -6.90
N HIS A 31 -9.38 0.20 -7.81
CA HIS A 31 -8.60 -0.88 -8.38
C HIS A 31 -7.89 -0.34 -9.64
N LEU A 32 -6.58 -0.15 -9.54
CA LEU A 32 -5.74 0.31 -10.65
C LEU A 32 -5.35 -0.89 -11.51
N LYS A 33 -5.98 -1.02 -12.66
CA LYS A 33 -5.78 -2.10 -13.64
C LYS A 33 -4.86 -1.67 -14.78
N GLY A 34 -4.30 -2.64 -15.48
CA GLY A 34 -3.46 -2.46 -16.65
C GLY A 34 -2.48 -3.61 -16.83
N GLU A 35 -1.89 -3.72 -18.01
CA GLU A 35 -0.89 -4.75 -18.31
C GLU A 35 0.39 -4.59 -17.48
N ASN A 36 1.23 -5.62 -17.46
CA ASN A 36 2.56 -5.51 -16.88
C ASN A 36 3.38 -4.47 -17.64
N GLY A 37 3.99 -3.54 -16.91
CA GLY A 37 4.73 -2.43 -17.51
C GLY A 37 3.89 -1.19 -17.86
N SER A 38 2.56 -1.19 -17.69
CA SER A 38 1.71 -0.02 -18.00
C SER A 38 1.93 1.21 -17.09
N GLY A 39 2.77 1.10 -16.06
CA GLY A 39 3.08 2.23 -15.19
C GLY A 39 2.32 2.26 -13.86
N LYS A 40 1.58 1.21 -13.48
CA LYS A 40 0.82 1.15 -12.20
C LYS A 40 1.67 1.48 -10.98
N SER A 41 2.78 0.77 -10.79
CA SER A 41 3.71 1.03 -9.68
C SER A 41 4.33 2.43 -9.75
N THR A 42 4.57 2.95 -10.96
CA THR A 42 5.09 4.30 -11.18
C THR A 42 4.06 5.35 -10.77
N LEU A 43 2.80 5.18 -11.17
CA LEU A 43 1.72 6.06 -10.75
C LEU A 43 1.57 6.07 -9.22
N LEU A 44 1.58 4.91 -8.57
CA LEU A 44 1.52 4.84 -7.10
C LEU A 44 2.70 5.56 -6.44
N LYS A 45 3.93 5.44 -6.98
CA LYS A 45 5.11 6.19 -6.49
C LYS A 45 4.98 7.70 -6.68
N ILE A 46 4.38 8.15 -7.78
CA ILE A 46 4.09 9.57 -8.01
C ILE A 46 3.07 10.07 -6.97
N LEU A 47 1.97 9.35 -6.79
CA LEU A 47 0.92 9.72 -5.83
C LEU A 47 1.41 9.70 -4.38
N SER A 48 2.39 8.85 -4.04
CA SER A 48 3.03 8.80 -2.72
C SER A 48 4.07 9.90 -2.48
N GLY A 49 4.45 10.65 -3.52
CA GLY A 49 5.51 11.67 -3.45
C GLY A 49 6.94 11.09 -3.47
N ILE A 50 7.11 9.78 -3.68
CA ILE A 50 8.44 9.16 -3.84
C ILE A 50 9.07 9.57 -5.18
N LEU A 51 8.24 9.71 -6.22
CA LEU A 51 8.67 10.11 -7.55
C LEU A 51 8.08 11.47 -7.89
N ASN A 52 8.95 12.49 -8.09
CA ASN A 52 8.53 13.89 -8.27
C ASN A 52 8.88 14.46 -9.65
N ASN A 53 9.58 13.69 -10.50
CA ASN A 53 9.95 14.14 -11.85
C ASN A 53 8.88 13.67 -12.87
N PHE A 54 7.77 14.41 -12.95
CA PHE A 54 6.67 14.18 -13.89
C PHE A 54 6.12 15.52 -14.41
N GLN A 55 5.36 15.48 -15.50
CA GLN A 55 4.62 16.63 -16.04
C GLN A 55 3.17 16.60 -15.54
N GLY A 56 2.52 17.75 -15.49
CA GLY A 56 1.15 17.89 -14.99
C GLY A 56 1.11 18.23 -13.51
N LYS A 57 -0.02 17.92 -12.86
CA LYS A 57 -0.24 18.26 -11.45
C LYS A 57 -0.87 17.09 -10.69
N VAL A 58 -0.42 16.90 -9.45
CA VAL A 58 -1.04 16.04 -8.45
C VAL A 58 -1.34 16.89 -7.23
N LEU A 59 -2.61 17.08 -6.95
CA LEU A 59 -3.09 17.82 -5.78
C LEU A 59 -3.65 16.81 -4.79
N SER A 60 -3.16 16.80 -3.55
CA SER A 60 -3.61 15.91 -2.50
C SER A 60 -3.93 16.67 -1.23
N THR A 61 -5.03 16.33 -0.58
CA THR A 61 -5.37 16.80 0.77
C THR A 61 -5.06 15.77 1.84
N ALA A 62 -4.57 14.58 1.48
CA ALA A 62 -4.13 13.57 2.43
C ALA A 62 -2.90 14.06 3.19
N LYS A 63 -2.95 14.01 4.51
CA LYS A 63 -1.84 14.40 5.40
C LYS A 63 -0.89 13.22 5.63
N ASN A 64 -1.47 12.02 5.77
CA ASN A 64 -0.75 10.79 6.03
C ASN A 64 -1.00 9.80 4.89
N VAL A 65 0.09 9.37 4.24
CA VAL A 65 0.04 8.41 3.13
C VAL A 65 0.80 7.15 3.51
N PHE A 66 0.15 6.01 3.39
CA PHE A 66 0.80 4.70 3.49
C PHE A 66 1.09 4.19 2.08
N PHE A 67 2.33 3.81 1.80
CA PHE A 67 2.73 3.20 0.54
C PHE A 67 3.31 1.80 0.78
N LEU A 68 2.64 0.79 0.25
CA LEU A 68 3.14 -0.57 0.15
C LEU A 68 3.60 -0.81 -1.29
N GLY A 69 4.90 -0.79 -1.51
CA GLY A 69 5.51 -1.08 -2.80
C GLY A 69 6.21 -2.44 -2.82
N HIS A 70 6.83 -2.75 -3.95
CA HIS A 70 7.64 -3.97 -4.13
C HIS A 70 8.78 -4.07 -3.10
N ASN A 71 9.45 -2.93 -2.83
CA ASN A 71 10.35 -2.79 -1.70
C ASN A 71 9.54 -2.46 -0.46
N LEU A 72 9.44 -3.38 0.46
CA LEU A 72 8.53 -3.33 1.61
C LEU A 72 8.84 -2.22 2.64
N GLY A 73 9.87 -1.39 2.40
CA GLY A 73 10.26 -0.30 3.30
C GLY A 73 10.81 -0.76 4.66
N LEU A 74 11.07 -2.06 4.81
CA LEU A 74 11.51 -2.68 6.03
C LEU A 74 13.05 -2.58 6.18
N LYS A 75 13.52 -2.51 7.43
CA LYS A 75 14.96 -2.46 7.77
C LYS A 75 15.44 -3.84 8.16
N ASP A 76 16.27 -4.46 7.35
CA ASP A 76 16.76 -5.83 7.51
C ASP A 76 17.50 -6.09 8.82
N SER A 77 18.23 -5.10 9.33
CA SER A 77 19.01 -5.19 10.57
C SER A 77 18.17 -5.16 11.84
N LEU A 78 16.92 -4.76 11.77
CA LEU A 78 16.02 -4.63 12.90
C LEU A 78 15.14 -5.87 13.06
N SER A 79 14.63 -6.09 14.28
CA SER A 79 13.63 -7.12 14.54
C SER A 79 12.28 -6.80 13.91
N VAL A 80 11.39 -7.79 13.81
CA VAL A 80 9.98 -7.59 13.42
C VAL A 80 9.35 -6.51 14.28
N LYS A 81 9.45 -6.64 15.60
CA LYS A 81 8.90 -5.68 16.56
C LYS A 81 9.46 -4.28 16.35
N ASP A 82 10.80 -4.14 16.22
CA ASP A 82 11.42 -2.83 16.05
C ASP A 82 11.00 -2.18 14.73
N ASN A 83 10.89 -2.94 13.62
CA ASN A 83 10.38 -2.43 12.37
C ASN A 83 8.96 -1.90 12.50
N LEU A 84 8.10 -2.58 13.24
CA LEU A 84 6.72 -2.16 13.46
C LEU A 84 6.64 -0.93 14.36
N LEU A 85 7.49 -0.82 15.38
CA LEU A 85 7.51 0.32 16.31
C LEU A 85 8.17 1.58 15.75
N LEU A 86 9.04 1.46 14.74
CA LEU A 86 9.70 2.63 14.11
C LEU A 86 8.74 3.50 13.31
N ASP A 87 7.62 2.98 12.90
CA ASP A 87 6.69 3.75 12.09
C ASP A 87 5.75 4.56 13.00
N TYR A 88 5.96 5.87 13.06
CA TYR A 88 5.16 6.83 13.85
C TYR A 88 3.67 6.83 13.48
N ARG A 89 3.31 6.28 12.33
CA ARG A 89 1.92 6.15 11.88
C ARG A 89 1.16 5.10 12.67
N PHE A 90 1.86 4.25 13.40
CA PHE A 90 1.27 3.30 14.34
C PHE A 90 1.06 4.01 15.68
N ASN A 91 -0.08 4.63 15.83
CA ASN A 91 -0.54 5.04 17.15
C ASN A 91 -1.15 3.81 17.87
N SER A 92 -0.38 2.70 17.89
CA SER A 92 -0.86 1.44 18.42
C SER A 92 -0.45 1.30 19.88
N GLU A 93 -1.43 1.12 20.73
CA GLU A 93 -1.24 0.55 22.06
C GLU A 93 -0.52 -0.80 21.92
N VAL A 94 0.31 -1.15 22.88
CA VAL A 94 1.11 -2.41 22.86
C VAL A 94 0.22 -3.65 22.64
N ASP A 95 -1.03 -3.60 23.11
CA ASP A 95 -2.00 -4.68 22.96
C ASP A 95 -2.38 -4.91 21.48
N SER A 96 -2.59 -3.86 20.70
CA SER A 96 -2.94 -3.98 19.28
C SER A 96 -1.80 -4.58 18.45
N LEU A 97 -0.53 -4.30 18.79
CA LEU A 97 0.62 -4.92 18.15
C LEU A 97 0.69 -6.43 18.44
N SER A 98 0.45 -6.83 19.68
CA SER A 98 0.46 -8.25 20.08
C SER A 98 -0.64 -9.04 19.36
N GLU A 99 -1.83 -8.45 19.25
CA GLU A 99 -2.97 -9.06 18.52
C GLU A 99 -2.67 -9.18 17.02
N ALA A 100 -2.14 -8.12 16.40
CA ALA A 100 -1.76 -8.14 14.99
C ALA A 100 -0.68 -9.18 14.71
N LEU A 101 0.35 -9.29 15.54
CA LEU A 101 1.40 -10.31 15.38
C LEU A 101 0.84 -11.75 15.49
N LYS A 102 -0.17 -11.99 16.33
CA LYS A 102 -0.85 -13.28 16.40
C LYS A 102 -1.67 -13.55 15.14
N LEU A 103 -2.44 -12.55 14.68
CA LEU A 103 -3.30 -12.64 13.50
C LEU A 103 -2.51 -12.99 12.23
N PHE A 104 -1.31 -12.39 12.07
CA PHE A 104 -0.41 -12.64 10.96
C PHE A 104 0.58 -13.79 11.20
N GLU A 105 0.44 -14.54 12.29
CA GLU A 105 1.31 -15.69 12.67
C GLU A 105 2.78 -15.32 12.84
N LEU A 106 3.07 -14.11 13.28
CA LEU A 106 4.43 -13.58 13.48
C LEU A 106 4.86 -13.50 14.96
N ASN A 107 4.00 -13.90 15.90
CA ASN A 107 4.24 -13.71 17.32
C ASN A 107 5.52 -14.44 17.83
N SER A 108 5.82 -15.64 17.33
CA SER A 108 7.05 -16.37 17.66
C SER A 108 8.32 -15.75 17.07
N MET A 109 8.18 -14.88 16.07
CA MET A 109 9.27 -14.24 15.32
C MET A 109 9.48 -12.77 15.69
N LYS A 110 8.74 -12.26 16.67
CA LYS A 110 8.73 -10.81 17.00
C LYS A 110 10.11 -10.23 17.28
N GLU A 111 11.02 -10.99 17.88
CA GLU A 111 12.39 -10.58 18.16
C GLU A 111 13.39 -11.01 17.06
N THR A 112 12.93 -11.69 16.02
CA THR A 112 13.77 -12.13 14.90
C THR A 112 14.06 -10.95 13.98
N LYS A 113 15.34 -10.79 13.60
CA LYS A 113 15.78 -9.78 12.63
C LYS A 113 15.26 -10.11 11.24
N LEU A 114 14.88 -9.09 10.47
CA LEU A 114 14.24 -9.24 9.17
C LEU A 114 15.07 -10.01 8.14
N PHE A 115 16.42 -9.88 8.18
CA PHE A 115 17.29 -10.63 7.26
C PHE A 115 17.20 -12.16 7.43
N ASN A 116 16.73 -12.65 8.59
CA ASN A 116 16.52 -14.08 8.85
C ASN A 116 15.13 -14.58 8.43
N LEU A 117 14.25 -13.70 7.94
CA LEU A 117 12.91 -14.06 7.50
C LEU A 117 12.87 -14.39 6.01
N SER A 118 11.99 -15.34 5.65
CA SER A 118 11.64 -15.58 4.26
C SER A 118 10.93 -14.37 3.63
N GLN A 119 10.89 -14.31 2.30
CA GLN A 119 10.17 -13.23 1.60
C GLN A 119 8.68 -13.17 1.98
N GLY A 120 8.03 -14.33 2.13
CA GLY A 120 6.63 -14.39 2.59
C GLY A 120 6.44 -13.85 4.01
N GLN A 121 7.37 -14.17 4.93
CA GLN A 121 7.34 -13.63 6.29
C GLN A 121 7.58 -12.11 6.31
N ARG A 122 8.50 -11.61 5.51
CA ARG A 122 8.71 -10.15 5.34
C ARG A 122 7.47 -9.47 4.78
N LYS A 123 6.80 -10.09 3.80
CA LYS A 123 5.52 -9.59 3.28
C LYS A 123 4.47 -9.51 4.40
N LYS A 124 4.35 -10.55 5.23
CA LYS A 124 3.46 -10.53 6.40
C LYS A 124 3.77 -9.36 7.35
N VAL A 125 5.05 -9.04 7.60
CA VAL A 125 5.42 -7.87 8.43
C VAL A 125 4.91 -6.56 7.83
N SER A 126 5.05 -6.36 6.51
CA SER A 126 4.52 -5.15 5.86
C SER A 126 2.99 -5.10 5.85
N LEU A 127 2.32 -6.24 5.83
CA LEU A 127 0.87 -6.32 5.96
C LEU A 127 0.39 -6.03 7.39
N VAL A 128 1.18 -6.40 8.42
CA VAL A 128 0.94 -5.91 9.80
C VAL A 128 1.05 -4.40 9.86
N GLN A 129 2.01 -3.79 9.14
CA GLN A 129 2.08 -2.33 9.04
C GLN A 129 0.81 -1.75 8.40
N LEU A 130 0.34 -2.32 7.30
CA LEU A 130 -0.94 -1.92 6.68
C LEU A 130 -2.09 -2.01 7.69
N PHE A 131 -2.23 -3.13 8.39
CA PHE A 131 -3.30 -3.39 9.36
C PHE A 131 -3.32 -2.36 10.50
N LEU A 132 -2.14 -2.01 11.05
CA LEU A 132 -1.99 -1.10 12.19
C LEU A 132 -2.03 0.39 11.80
N SER A 133 -1.82 0.74 10.54
CA SER A 133 -1.68 2.13 10.10
C SER A 133 -2.97 2.92 10.21
N LYS A 134 -2.84 4.20 10.56
CA LYS A 134 -3.94 5.20 10.55
C LYS A 134 -3.57 6.31 9.55
N CYS A 135 -3.89 6.09 8.29
CA CYS A 135 -3.57 7.01 7.20
C CYS A 135 -4.83 7.46 6.45
N ASP A 136 -4.76 8.63 5.82
CA ASP A 136 -5.86 9.16 5.00
C ASP A 136 -5.91 8.49 3.63
N LEU A 137 -4.73 8.04 3.15
CA LEU A 137 -4.55 7.43 1.84
C LEU A 137 -3.66 6.19 1.94
N PHE A 138 -4.10 5.10 1.36
CA PHE A 138 -3.35 3.86 1.18
C PHE A 138 -3.08 3.62 -0.31
N LEU A 139 -1.82 3.45 -0.65
CA LEU A 139 -1.34 3.13 -2.00
C LEU A 139 -0.67 1.77 -1.93
N LEU A 140 -1.30 0.75 -2.52
CA LEU A 140 -0.94 -0.65 -2.32
C LEU A 140 -0.58 -1.29 -3.66
N ASP A 141 0.70 -1.62 -3.83
CA ASP A 141 1.22 -2.28 -5.02
C ASP A 141 1.25 -3.80 -4.80
N GLU A 142 0.33 -4.52 -5.45
CA GLU A 142 0.15 -5.97 -5.35
C GLU A 142 0.02 -6.47 -3.89
N PRO A 143 -0.93 -5.93 -3.08
CA PRO A 143 -1.04 -6.30 -1.67
C PRO A 143 -1.38 -7.79 -1.46
N PHE A 144 -2.08 -8.42 -2.41
CA PHE A 144 -2.58 -9.79 -2.34
C PHE A 144 -1.58 -10.84 -2.87
N ALA A 145 -0.52 -10.41 -3.54
CA ALA A 145 0.44 -11.32 -4.16
C ALA A 145 1.07 -12.28 -3.14
N ASN A 146 1.10 -13.58 -3.50
CA ASN A 146 1.67 -14.67 -2.70
C ASN A 146 0.99 -14.89 -1.33
N LEU A 147 -0.29 -14.57 -1.20
CA LEU A 147 -1.12 -14.88 -0.04
C LEU A 147 -1.99 -16.11 -0.32
N ASP A 148 -2.27 -16.87 0.74
CA ASP A 148 -3.32 -17.87 0.73
C ASP A 148 -4.72 -17.22 0.86
N LEU A 149 -5.78 -18.00 0.72
CA LEU A 149 -7.15 -17.49 0.78
C LEU A 149 -7.45 -16.75 2.09
N LYS A 150 -6.93 -17.23 3.22
CA LYS A 150 -7.12 -16.56 4.52
C LYS A 150 -6.40 -15.21 4.58
N GLY A 151 -5.19 -15.16 4.03
CA GLY A 151 -4.43 -13.92 3.91
C GLY A 151 -5.14 -12.90 3.02
N ILE A 152 -5.70 -13.33 1.88
CA ILE A 152 -6.48 -12.49 0.99
C ILE A 152 -7.69 -11.91 1.73
N GLU A 153 -8.50 -12.75 2.37
CA GLU A 153 -9.68 -12.32 3.14
C GLU A 153 -9.31 -11.32 4.24
N LEU A 154 -8.20 -11.57 4.94
CA LEU A 154 -7.72 -10.67 5.98
C LEU A 154 -7.37 -9.28 5.42
N ILE A 155 -6.70 -9.21 4.27
CA ILE A 155 -6.34 -7.93 3.64
C ILE A 155 -7.57 -7.23 3.05
N GLU A 156 -8.51 -7.97 2.45
CA GLU A 156 -9.78 -7.41 2.00
C GLU A 156 -10.55 -6.76 3.15
N ASN A 157 -10.65 -7.45 4.29
CA ASN A 157 -11.30 -6.91 5.49
C ASN A 157 -10.55 -5.68 6.02
N THR A 158 -9.22 -5.71 6.04
CA THR A 158 -8.39 -4.56 6.44
C THR A 158 -8.65 -3.34 5.56
N ILE A 159 -8.73 -3.52 4.24
CA ILE A 159 -9.03 -2.45 3.27
C ILE A 159 -10.43 -1.88 3.52
N ARG A 160 -11.45 -2.73 3.73
CA ARG A 160 -12.81 -2.28 4.06
C ARG A 160 -12.85 -1.49 5.38
N ASP A 161 -12.11 -1.95 6.39
CA ASP A 161 -12.05 -1.26 7.68
C ASP A 161 -11.41 0.13 7.56
N HIS A 162 -10.35 0.27 6.77
CA HIS A 162 -9.75 1.58 6.48
C HIS A 162 -10.73 2.49 5.73
N GLN A 163 -11.44 1.97 4.71
CA GLN A 163 -12.48 2.72 4.02
C GLN A 163 -13.57 3.20 4.97
N ASN A 164 -14.07 2.32 5.83
CA ASN A 164 -15.12 2.64 6.81
C ASN A 164 -14.68 3.71 7.82
N ARG A 165 -13.38 3.84 8.06
CA ARG A 165 -12.77 4.90 8.89
C ARG A 165 -12.52 6.21 8.13
N GLY A 166 -12.89 6.28 6.85
CA GLY A 166 -12.75 7.49 6.03
C GLY A 166 -11.53 7.54 5.14
N SER A 167 -10.67 6.51 5.15
CA SER A 167 -9.48 6.45 4.30
C SER A 167 -9.85 6.14 2.85
N SER A 168 -9.03 6.64 1.92
CA SER A 168 -9.12 6.25 0.50
C SER A 168 -8.00 5.27 0.18
N ILE A 169 -8.28 4.33 -0.72
CA ILE A 169 -7.36 3.26 -1.06
C ILE A 169 -7.21 3.17 -2.58
N ILE A 170 -5.97 3.08 -3.07
CA ILE A 170 -5.67 2.70 -4.45
C ILE A 170 -4.82 1.45 -4.38
N PHE A 171 -5.27 0.37 -4.99
CA PHE A 171 -4.51 -0.87 -5.04
C PHE A 171 -4.36 -1.41 -6.46
N THR A 172 -3.26 -2.13 -6.70
CA THR A 172 -3.06 -2.90 -7.92
C THR A 172 -3.28 -4.39 -7.64
N SER A 173 -3.84 -5.11 -8.58
CA SER A 173 -3.89 -6.56 -8.58
C SER A 173 -4.15 -7.06 -10.00
N HIS A 174 -3.69 -8.29 -10.30
CA HIS A 174 -4.04 -9.01 -11.53
C HIS A 174 -5.34 -9.80 -11.41
N GLU A 175 -5.81 -10.01 -10.19
CA GLU A 175 -7.03 -10.76 -9.89
C GLU A 175 -8.13 -9.83 -9.39
N ASP A 176 -9.37 -10.24 -9.56
CA ASP A 176 -10.51 -9.57 -8.96
C ASP A 176 -10.65 -10.00 -7.50
N HIS A 177 -10.96 -9.05 -6.64
CA HIS A 177 -11.12 -9.24 -5.21
C HIS A 177 -12.54 -8.88 -4.79
N ASN A 178 -12.98 -9.47 -3.67
CA ASN A 178 -14.30 -9.19 -3.10
C ASN A 178 -14.33 -7.81 -2.39
N ILE A 179 -13.92 -6.77 -3.10
CA ILE A 179 -13.89 -5.38 -2.64
C ILE A 179 -14.65 -4.54 -3.65
N SER A 180 -15.69 -3.83 -3.18
CA SER A 180 -16.38 -2.85 -4.04
C SER A 180 -15.45 -1.68 -4.33
N SER A 181 -14.98 -1.56 -5.56
CA SER A 181 -14.02 -0.56 -6.01
C SER A 181 -14.39 0.00 -7.37
N ARG A 182 -13.98 1.25 -7.63
CA ARG A 182 -13.99 1.80 -8.99
C ARG A 182 -12.71 1.38 -9.70
N GLU A 183 -12.84 0.98 -10.95
CA GLU A 183 -11.68 0.64 -11.78
C GLU A 183 -11.09 1.90 -12.44
N LEU A 184 -9.76 1.98 -12.41
CA LEU A 184 -8.96 2.91 -13.21
C LEU A 184 -8.00 2.08 -14.05
N VAL A 185 -8.08 2.20 -15.38
CA VAL A 185 -7.26 1.42 -16.32
C VAL A 185 -6.18 2.32 -16.92
N LEU A 186 -4.91 1.83 -16.91
CA LEU A 186 -3.74 2.44 -17.57
C LEU A 186 -3.43 1.77 -18.90
#